data_a845bc7ce1ede1725119d7677579b17a
#
_entry.id   a845bc7ce1ede1725119d7677579b17a
#
_cell.length_a   1.000
_cell.length_b   1.000
_cell.length_c   1.000
_cell.angle_alpha   90.00
_cell.angle_beta   90.00
_cell.angle_gamma   90.00
#
_symmetry.space_group_name_H-M   'P 1'
#
loop_
_entity.id
_entity.type
_entity.pdbx_description
1 polymer ?
#
loop_
_entity_poly.entity_id
_entity_poly.type
_entity_poly.pdbx_seq_one_letter_code
_entity_poly.pdbx_strand_id
1 'polypeptide(L)'
;MKLFGLLFFLIGFFYPSIQSHAISDGKTHKDIKQLEQRIKKLEYERKRNSQSNNISTATGLSRSFNPAISLHGLLLGTYNSEGNDNSSQSNKTGLSVEELELQLAGNVDTWFRVQSTFSMEGTSQFGLEELVGSGLITNNLSLQVGKLFVPMGKHNQLHTHSQPFVATPVSNEMVLGEDGLKEIGFGASYLLPFSFFSEINLQILEGENEDLFASTVNDGFAYLTRSGNSFDLSDETTMDASLAYAFGDNSLSGPYRTTEVFGVDIRFKHKPLGREGYRTTIWQSEFLTSTREQIKTGFYTYLQQQFAKHWWAQGRYSHSYQQSDRSDQNQYSLALSYFPSEFLETKLEYTHLNQYAADENQLFLRLNFTLGAHKGHSY
;
A
#
# COMPACT_ATOMS: atom_id res chain seq x y z
N MET A 1 16.04 -1.53 -28.18
CA MET A 1 17.28 -0.82 -27.81
C MET A 1 17.24 0.68 -28.09
N LYS A 2 16.07 1.35 -27.89
CA LYS A 2 15.93 2.82 -28.04
C LYS A 2 15.14 3.50 -26.89
N LEU A 3 14.76 2.77 -25.84
CA LEU A 3 14.00 3.34 -24.72
C LEU A 3 14.88 3.67 -23.49
N PHE A 4 16.11 3.19 -23.43
CA PHE A 4 17.02 3.43 -22.29
C PHE A 4 17.64 4.84 -22.24
N GLY A 5 17.49 5.63 -23.30
CA GLY A 5 18.06 6.99 -23.38
C GLY A 5 17.24 8.09 -22.73
N LEU A 6 15.94 7.85 -22.43
CA LEU A 6 15.05 8.92 -21.96
C LEU A 6 14.97 9.01 -20.43
N LEU A 7 15.36 7.97 -19.72
CA LEU A 7 15.25 7.93 -18.24
C LEU A 7 16.35 8.73 -17.53
N PHE A 8 17.50 8.96 -18.17
CA PHE A 8 18.61 9.72 -17.59
C PHE A 8 18.45 11.25 -17.70
N PHE A 9 17.52 11.75 -18.53
CA PHE A 9 17.37 13.19 -18.76
C PHE A 9 16.43 13.91 -17.79
N LEU A 10 15.62 13.17 -17.01
CA LEU A 10 14.67 13.78 -16.05
C LEU A 10 15.26 14.00 -14.65
N ILE A 11 16.43 13.44 -14.33
CA ILE A 11 17.09 13.63 -13.03
C ILE A 11 18.00 14.87 -12.99
N GLY A 12 18.27 15.50 -14.14
CA GLY A 12 19.26 16.56 -14.30
C GLY A 12 18.78 18.00 -14.06
N PHE A 13 17.52 18.29 -13.75
CA PHE A 13 16.98 19.67 -13.83
C PHE A 13 16.46 20.29 -12.53
N PHE A 14 16.86 19.81 -11.34
CA PHE A 14 16.58 20.52 -10.09
C PHE A 14 17.82 20.62 -9.19
N TYR A 15 18.82 21.42 -9.62
CA TYR A 15 19.77 22.01 -8.69
C TYR A 15 19.39 23.49 -8.49
N PRO A 16 18.79 23.89 -7.37
CA PRO A 16 18.76 25.28 -7.01
C PRO A 16 20.18 25.66 -6.56
N SER A 17 20.76 26.68 -7.19
CA SER A 17 22.01 27.30 -6.79
C SER A 17 21.87 27.81 -5.33
N ILE A 18 22.54 27.15 -4.39
CA ILE A 18 22.64 27.59 -3.00
C ILE A 18 23.61 28.78 -2.97
N GLN A 19 23.07 29.99 -2.91
CA GLN A 19 23.83 31.15 -2.47
C GLN A 19 24.05 31.05 -0.96
N SER A 20 25.31 30.92 -0.55
CA SER A 20 25.72 30.94 0.84
C SER A 20 25.43 32.31 1.46
N HIS A 21 24.36 32.43 2.23
CA HIS A 21 24.15 33.55 3.15
C HIS A 21 24.73 33.20 4.51
N ALA A 22 25.60 34.01 5.00
CA ALA A 22 26.15 33.92 6.35
C ALA A 22 25.00 34.00 7.37
N ILE A 23 24.81 32.93 8.11
CA ILE A 23 23.74 32.79 9.12
C ILE A 23 24.21 33.47 10.42
N SER A 24 23.39 34.36 10.97
CA SER A 24 23.66 34.99 12.26
C SER A 24 23.48 33.99 13.41
N ASP A 25 24.46 33.91 14.30
CA ASP A 25 24.58 32.96 15.44
C ASP A 25 23.34 32.83 16.36
N GLY A 26 22.47 33.81 16.40
CA GLY A 26 21.29 33.78 17.26
C GLY A 26 20.12 32.91 16.77
N LYS A 27 20.05 32.63 15.46
CA LYS A 27 18.99 31.83 14.87
C LYS A 27 19.29 30.33 15.01
N THR A 28 20.56 29.97 14.82
CA THR A 28 21.07 28.60 14.91
C THR A 28 20.87 28.00 16.31
N HIS A 29 21.05 28.79 17.36
CA HIS A 29 20.89 28.30 18.75
C HIS A 29 19.43 28.04 19.12
N LYS A 30 18.50 28.81 18.54
CA LYS A 30 17.05 28.62 18.71
C LYS A 30 16.55 27.38 17.98
N ASP A 31 17.08 27.16 16.79
CA ASP A 31 16.74 25.98 15.92
C ASP A 31 17.29 24.69 16.53
N ILE A 32 18.52 24.73 17.09
CA ILE A 32 19.09 23.54 17.79
C ILE A 32 18.24 23.21 19.02
N LYS A 33 17.82 24.19 19.79
CA LYS A 33 16.98 24.00 21.00
C LYS A 33 15.58 23.45 20.64
N GLN A 34 15.03 23.86 19.50
CA GLN A 34 13.79 23.28 18.98
C GLN A 34 13.97 21.82 18.50
N LEU A 35 15.06 21.53 17.81
CA LEU A 35 15.42 20.16 17.40
C LEU A 35 15.63 19.24 18.60
N GLU A 36 16.34 19.70 19.65
CA GLU A 36 16.50 18.93 20.88
C GLU A 36 15.15 18.66 21.59
N GLN A 37 14.23 19.63 21.57
CA GLN A 37 12.89 19.44 22.11
C GLN A 37 12.07 18.44 21.28
N ARG A 38 12.19 18.49 19.94
CA ARG A 38 11.55 17.52 19.03
C ARG A 38 12.13 16.11 19.24
N ILE A 39 13.43 15.97 19.34
CA ILE A 39 14.09 14.68 19.62
C ILE A 39 13.61 14.13 20.97
N LYS A 40 13.62 14.92 22.05
CA LYS A 40 13.10 14.49 23.36
C LYS A 40 11.63 14.07 23.31
N LYS A 41 10.82 14.78 22.52
CA LYS A 41 9.40 14.44 22.31
C LYS A 41 9.25 13.13 21.58
N LEU A 42 10.00 12.92 20.49
CA LEU A 42 10.00 11.68 19.72
C LEU A 42 10.55 10.48 20.54
N GLU A 43 11.57 10.70 21.34
CA GLU A 43 12.08 9.69 22.28
C GLU A 43 11.05 9.34 23.36
N TYR A 44 10.33 10.34 23.88
CA TYR A 44 9.23 10.12 24.82
C TYR A 44 8.07 9.39 24.18
N GLU A 45 7.67 9.76 22.97
CA GLU A 45 6.63 9.09 22.19
C GLU A 45 7.06 7.66 21.83
N ARG A 46 8.31 7.44 21.44
CA ARG A 46 8.88 6.11 21.22
C ARG A 46 8.88 5.26 22.50
N LYS A 47 9.27 5.82 23.63
CA LYS A 47 9.19 5.14 24.94
C LYS A 47 7.74 4.83 25.33
N ARG A 48 6.81 5.78 25.11
CA ARG A 48 5.38 5.59 25.39
C ARG A 48 4.77 4.52 24.48
N ASN A 49 5.10 4.54 23.19
CA ASN A 49 4.65 3.52 22.23
C ASN A 49 5.29 2.14 22.52
N SER A 50 6.54 2.11 22.96
CA SER A 50 7.15 0.85 23.41
C SER A 50 6.57 0.33 24.73
N GLN A 51 6.02 1.22 25.58
CA GLN A 51 5.29 0.83 26.79
C GLN A 51 3.83 0.46 26.54
N SER A 52 3.17 1.04 25.53
CA SER A 52 1.80 0.64 25.13
C SER A 52 1.75 -0.71 24.40
N ASN A 53 2.88 -1.15 23.85
CA ASN A 53 3.03 -2.52 23.33
C ASN A 53 3.14 -3.59 24.44
N ASN A 54 2.96 -3.20 25.69
CA ASN A 54 2.86 -4.11 26.81
C ASN A 54 1.46 -4.74 26.90
N ILE A 55 1.14 -5.61 25.96
CA ILE A 55 -0.03 -6.50 26.10
C ILE A 55 0.23 -7.36 27.31
N SER A 56 -0.67 -7.24 28.29
CA SER A 56 -0.71 -8.11 29.45
C SER A 56 -0.90 -9.54 28.96
N THR A 57 0.13 -10.36 29.10
CA THR A 57 0.05 -11.77 28.73
C THR A 57 -0.66 -12.52 29.84
N ALA A 58 -1.87 -12.97 29.57
CA ALA A 58 -2.60 -13.92 30.44
C ALA A 58 -1.85 -15.26 30.62
N THR A 59 -0.77 -15.49 29.88
CA THR A 59 -0.02 -16.76 29.85
C THR A 59 1.24 -16.76 30.70
N GLY A 60 1.64 -15.63 31.32
CA GLY A 60 2.82 -15.58 32.19
C GLY A 60 4.18 -15.74 31.48
N LEU A 61 4.21 -15.81 30.15
CA LEU A 61 5.44 -15.89 29.37
C LEU A 61 6.15 -14.54 29.30
N SER A 62 7.47 -14.54 29.19
CA SER A 62 8.29 -13.33 29.06
C SER A 62 7.80 -12.47 27.89
N ARG A 63 7.60 -11.18 28.13
CA ARG A 63 7.13 -10.21 27.12
C ARG A 63 8.01 -10.15 25.86
N SER A 64 9.25 -10.61 25.96
CA SER A 64 10.22 -10.61 24.86
C SER A 64 9.93 -11.66 23.78
N PHE A 65 9.15 -12.69 24.08
CA PHE A 65 8.88 -13.82 23.18
C PHE A 65 7.43 -13.96 22.77
N ASN A 66 6.52 -13.10 23.25
CA ASN A 66 5.14 -13.15 22.83
C ASN A 66 4.95 -12.36 21.54
N PRO A 67 4.43 -12.99 20.46
CA PRO A 67 4.07 -12.25 19.26
C PRO A 67 2.96 -11.26 19.58
N ALA A 68 2.98 -10.10 18.94
CA ALA A 68 1.81 -9.25 18.81
C ALA A 68 0.78 -9.98 17.98
N ILE A 69 -0.46 -10.07 18.47
CA ILE A 69 -1.57 -10.73 17.79
C ILE A 69 -2.64 -9.69 17.55
N SER A 70 -3.11 -9.58 16.32
CA SER A 70 -4.28 -8.80 15.96
C SER A 70 -5.23 -9.60 15.08
N LEU A 71 -6.52 -9.31 15.22
CA LEU A 71 -7.59 -9.88 14.42
C LEU A 71 -8.37 -8.72 13.79
N HIS A 72 -8.49 -8.73 12.46
CA HIS A 72 -9.31 -7.79 11.71
C HIS A 72 -10.51 -8.52 11.14
N GLY A 73 -11.70 -7.95 11.28
CA GLY A 73 -12.91 -8.51 10.71
C GLY A 73 -13.63 -7.49 9.84
N LEU A 74 -13.97 -7.90 8.63
CA LEU A 74 -14.69 -7.11 7.65
C LEU A 74 -16.05 -7.75 7.39
N LEU A 75 -17.11 -7.05 7.76
CA LEU A 75 -18.50 -7.42 7.45
C LEU A 75 -19.01 -6.48 6.37
N LEU A 76 -19.59 -7.03 5.32
CA LEU A 76 -19.98 -6.29 4.13
C LEU A 76 -21.47 -6.52 3.82
N GLY A 77 -22.20 -5.42 3.65
CA GLY A 77 -23.51 -5.38 3.02
C GLY A 77 -23.34 -4.81 1.61
N THR A 78 -23.79 -5.53 0.60
CA THR A 78 -23.68 -5.13 -0.82
C THR A 78 -25.06 -5.05 -1.45
N TYR A 79 -25.29 -4.00 -2.24
CA TYR A 79 -26.38 -3.92 -3.20
C TYR A 79 -25.77 -3.69 -4.59
N ASN A 80 -26.16 -4.51 -5.58
CA ASN A 80 -25.72 -4.42 -6.95
C ASN A 80 -26.92 -4.28 -7.90
N SER A 81 -26.87 -3.31 -8.82
CA SER A 81 -27.96 -3.03 -9.76
C SER A 81 -28.14 -4.08 -10.85
N GLU A 82 -27.09 -4.83 -11.21
CA GLU A 82 -27.12 -5.86 -12.25
C GLU A 82 -27.64 -7.21 -11.73
N GLY A 83 -27.89 -7.32 -10.46
CA GLY A 83 -28.40 -8.55 -9.84
C GLY A 83 -27.33 -9.60 -9.58
N ASN A 84 -27.82 -10.81 -9.15
CA ASN A 84 -26.93 -11.89 -8.71
C ASN A 84 -26.44 -12.77 -9.88
N ASP A 85 -25.89 -12.23 -10.94
CA ASP A 85 -25.25 -13.06 -11.94
C ASP A 85 -23.95 -13.67 -11.40
N ASN A 86 -23.69 -14.92 -11.77
CA ASN A 86 -22.81 -15.92 -11.17
C ASN A 86 -21.29 -15.58 -11.09
N SER A 87 -20.91 -14.34 -11.18
CA SER A 87 -19.53 -13.89 -10.99
C SER A 87 -19.27 -13.53 -9.53
N SER A 88 -18.16 -13.86 -9.01
CA SER A 88 -17.58 -13.66 -7.67
C SER A 88 -18.54 -13.32 -6.50
N GLN A 89 -18.26 -13.86 -5.33
CA GLN A 89 -19.07 -13.69 -4.11
C GLN A 89 -19.21 -12.23 -3.66
N SER A 90 -18.26 -11.35 -4.02
CA SER A 90 -18.25 -9.93 -3.69
C SER A 90 -19.33 -9.09 -4.39
N ASN A 91 -19.87 -9.56 -5.53
CA ASN A 91 -20.85 -8.81 -6.32
C ASN A 91 -22.31 -9.20 -6.05
N LYS A 92 -22.55 -10.10 -5.10
CA LYS A 92 -23.93 -10.52 -4.77
C LYS A 92 -24.58 -9.52 -3.82
N THR A 93 -25.80 -9.11 -4.13
CA THR A 93 -26.64 -8.35 -3.18
C THR A 93 -26.91 -9.18 -1.93
N GLY A 94 -26.54 -8.67 -0.76
CA GLY A 94 -26.73 -9.36 0.51
C GLY A 94 -25.71 -8.96 1.58
N LEU A 95 -25.66 -9.77 2.64
CA LEU A 95 -24.67 -9.63 3.71
C LEU A 95 -23.64 -10.76 3.61
N SER A 96 -22.38 -10.41 3.80
CA SER A 96 -21.27 -11.36 3.77
C SER A 96 -20.22 -11.04 4.84
N VAL A 97 -19.42 -12.03 5.19
CA VAL A 97 -18.11 -11.81 5.78
C VAL A 97 -17.17 -11.55 4.60
N GLU A 98 -16.65 -10.35 4.46
CA GLU A 98 -15.71 -10.02 3.42
C GLU A 98 -14.39 -10.73 3.70
N GLU A 99 -13.85 -10.50 4.90
CA GLU A 99 -12.57 -11.08 5.31
C GLU A 99 -12.47 -11.16 6.84
N LEU A 100 -11.78 -12.19 7.32
CA LEU A 100 -11.25 -12.28 8.67
C LEU A 100 -9.73 -12.50 8.59
N GLU A 101 -8.96 -11.54 9.09
CA GLU A 101 -7.50 -11.55 9.02
C GLU A 101 -6.88 -11.71 10.40
N LEU A 102 -5.96 -12.67 10.55
CA LEU A 102 -5.17 -12.89 11.75
C LEU A 102 -3.72 -12.54 11.48
N GLN A 103 -3.21 -11.52 12.17
CA GLN A 103 -1.79 -11.13 12.10
C GLN A 103 -1.03 -11.57 13.33
N LEU A 104 0.16 -12.09 13.11
CA LEU A 104 1.14 -12.44 14.13
C LEU A 104 2.46 -11.75 13.80
N ALA A 105 3.04 -11.02 14.73
CA ALA A 105 4.32 -10.37 14.52
C ALA A 105 5.19 -10.43 15.78
N GLY A 106 6.46 -10.78 15.62
CA GLY A 106 7.39 -10.86 16.74
C GLY A 106 8.85 -10.78 16.31
N ASN A 107 9.70 -10.41 17.25
CA ASN A 107 11.14 -10.51 17.06
C ASN A 107 11.57 -11.93 17.41
N VAL A 108 12.24 -12.59 16.48
CA VAL A 108 12.88 -13.90 16.69
C VAL A 108 14.25 -13.71 17.34
N ASP A 109 14.93 -12.64 16.94
CA ASP A 109 16.21 -12.21 17.49
C ASP A 109 16.29 -10.67 17.53
N THR A 110 17.36 -10.13 18.03
CA THR A 110 17.62 -8.68 18.15
C THR A 110 17.63 -7.95 16.80
N TRP A 111 18.00 -8.66 15.74
CA TRP A 111 18.13 -8.14 14.37
C TRP A 111 17.12 -8.74 13.39
N PHE A 112 16.36 -9.79 13.78
CA PHE A 112 15.45 -10.52 12.92
C PHE A 112 14.02 -10.54 13.46
N ARG A 113 13.08 -10.12 12.65
CA ARG A 113 11.64 -10.06 12.93
C ARG A 113 10.89 -10.93 11.93
N VAL A 114 9.81 -11.57 12.38
CA VAL A 114 8.87 -12.28 11.54
C VAL A 114 7.49 -11.67 11.69
N GLN A 115 6.80 -11.55 10.59
CA GLN A 115 5.39 -11.19 10.50
C GLN A 115 4.68 -12.22 9.62
N SER A 116 3.49 -12.63 10.03
CA SER A 116 2.62 -13.47 9.23
C SER A 116 1.19 -12.96 9.29
N THR A 117 0.50 -13.03 8.16
CA THR A 117 -0.89 -12.67 7.99
C THR A 117 -1.61 -13.86 7.36
N PHE A 118 -2.64 -14.32 8.04
CA PHE A 118 -3.55 -15.35 7.56
C PHE A 118 -4.89 -14.70 7.31
N SER A 119 -5.46 -14.91 6.12
CA SER A 119 -6.78 -14.43 5.77
C SER A 119 -7.77 -15.58 5.59
N MET A 120 -9.01 -15.30 5.91
CA MET A 120 -10.16 -16.14 5.59
C MET A 120 -11.17 -15.28 4.85
N GLU A 121 -11.28 -15.49 3.54
CA GLU A 121 -12.24 -14.81 2.70
C GLU A 121 -13.58 -15.53 2.73
N GLY A 122 -14.65 -14.77 2.92
CA GLY A 122 -15.96 -15.36 3.13
C GLY A 122 -15.99 -16.24 4.40
N THR A 123 -16.47 -17.48 4.26
CA THR A 123 -16.61 -18.42 5.39
C THR A 123 -15.80 -19.72 5.20
N SER A 124 -15.00 -19.86 4.16
CA SER A 124 -14.42 -21.17 3.79
C SER A 124 -13.02 -21.14 3.22
N GLN A 125 -12.54 -20.04 2.71
CA GLN A 125 -11.20 -19.98 2.11
C GLN A 125 -10.20 -19.42 3.15
N PHE A 126 -9.41 -20.30 3.75
CA PHE A 126 -8.33 -19.93 4.66
C PHE A 126 -6.99 -20.02 3.94
N GLY A 127 -6.23 -18.95 3.94
CA GLY A 127 -4.95 -18.86 3.25
C GLY A 127 -3.87 -18.12 4.02
N LEU A 128 -2.63 -18.36 3.64
CA LEU A 128 -1.49 -17.55 4.05
C LEU A 128 -1.36 -16.39 3.07
N GLU A 129 -1.65 -15.19 3.52
CA GLU A 129 -1.55 -13.99 2.70
C GLU A 129 -0.14 -13.43 2.69
N GLU A 130 0.49 -13.34 3.85
CA GLU A 130 1.86 -12.84 4.03
C GLU A 130 2.63 -13.69 5.05
N LEU A 131 3.90 -13.97 4.77
CA LEU A 131 4.86 -14.50 5.74
C LEU A 131 6.22 -13.90 5.42
N VAL A 132 6.66 -12.94 6.22
CA VAL A 132 7.89 -12.19 5.97
C VAL A 132 8.82 -12.27 7.16
N GLY A 133 10.02 -12.77 6.91
CA GLY A 133 11.18 -12.58 7.78
C GLY A 133 11.96 -11.36 7.33
N SER A 134 12.22 -10.42 8.23
CA SER A 134 12.96 -9.20 7.93
C SER A 134 14.12 -9.00 8.90
N GLY A 135 15.28 -8.59 8.39
CA GLY A 135 16.48 -8.33 9.16
C GLY A 135 17.15 -7.02 8.79
N LEU A 136 17.54 -6.24 9.80
CA LEU A 136 18.32 -5.01 9.61
C LEU A 136 19.81 -5.39 9.71
N ILE A 137 20.49 -5.47 8.57
CA ILE A 137 21.90 -5.89 8.47
C ILE A 137 22.83 -4.73 8.83
N THR A 138 22.51 -3.54 8.36
CA THR A 138 23.17 -2.28 8.75
C THR A 138 22.11 -1.21 8.99
N ASN A 139 22.49 -0.01 9.43
CA ASN A 139 21.55 1.10 9.60
C ASN A 139 20.81 1.48 8.29
N ASN A 140 21.37 1.12 7.14
CA ASN A 140 20.85 1.50 5.83
C ASN A 140 20.41 0.30 4.98
N LEU A 141 20.78 -0.94 5.35
CA LEU A 141 20.46 -2.14 4.58
C LEU A 141 19.55 -3.06 5.38
N SER A 142 18.39 -3.34 4.87
CA SER A 142 17.48 -4.38 5.35
C SER A 142 17.27 -5.47 4.30
N LEU A 143 17.08 -6.69 4.76
CA LEU A 143 16.77 -7.85 3.93
C LEU A 143 15.41 -8.41 4.36
N GLN A 144 14.70 -8.97 3.39
CA GLN A 144 13.40 -9.62 3.57
C GLN A 144 13.36 -10.94 2.82
N VAL A 145 12.65 -11.91 3.35
CA VAL A 145 12.43 -13.21 2.71
C VAL A 145 11.07 -13.76 3.10
N GLY A 146 10.38 -14.36 2.15
CA GLY A 146 9.09 -15.00 2.38
C GLY A 146 8.04 -14.66 1.32
N LYS A 147 6.75 -14.82 1.65
CA LYS A 147 5.64 -14.39 0.81
C LYS A 147 5.38 -12.91 1.07
N LEU A 148 5.62 -12.10 0.06
CA LEU A 148 5.67 -10.64 0.13
C LEU A 148 4.52 -10.01 -0.66
N PHE A 149 3.96 -8.91 -0.14
CA PHE A 149 3.26 -7.95 -0.99
C PHE A 149 4.30 -7.17 -1.78
N VAL A 150 4.36 -7.43 -3.09
CA VAL A 150 5.36 -6.81 -3.97
C VAL A 150 5.06 -5.32 -4.09
N PRO A 151 6.03 -4.42 -3.87
CA PRO A 151 5.79 -2.98 -3.83
C PRO A 151 5.65 -2.38 -5.25
N MET A 152 4.72 -2.92 -6.05
CA MET A 152 4.30 -2.43 -7.34
C MET A 152 3.12 -1.48 -7.16
N GLY A 153 3.41 -0.18 -7.07
CA GLY A 153 2.44 0.84 -6.70
C GLY A 153 2.12 0.88 -5.19
N LYS A 154 1.29 1.81 -4.80
CA LYS A 154 0.92 2.03 -3.40
C LYS A 154 -0.26 1.14 -2.97
N HIS A 155 -1.22 0.93 -3.88
CA HIS A 155 -2.42 0.14 -3.59
C HIS A 155 -2.07 -1.33 -3.31
N ASN A 156 -1.20 -1.91 -4.12
CA ASN A 156 -0.79 -3.31 -4.00
C ASN A 156 -0.10 -3.67 -2.65
N GLN A 157 0.30 -2.68 -1.87
CA GLN A 157 0.93 -2.87 -0.56
C GLN A 157 -0.08 -2.83 0.61
N LEU A 158 -1.38 -2.66 0.32
CA LEU A 158 -2.42 -2.51 1.33
C LEU A 158 -3.18 -3.81 1.53
N HIS A 159 -3.29 -4.25 2.78
CA HIS A 159 -4.27 -5.28 3.16
C HIS A 159 -5.69 -4.72 3.02
N THR A 160 -6.67 -5.59 2.76
CA THR A 160 -8.07 -5.23 2.50
C THR A 160 -8.66 -4.32 3.58
N HIS A 161 -8.40 -4.62 4.87
CA HIS A 161 -8.85 -3.80 5.99
C HIS A 161 -8.27 -2.38 6.03
N SER A 162 -7.14 -2.15 5.35
CA SER A 162 -6.44 -0.86 5.28
C SER A 162 -6.77 -0.05 4.02
N GLN A 163 -7.55 -0.62 3.10
CA GLN A 163 -7.90 0.06 1.86
C GLN A 163 -8.86 1.23 2.09
N PRO A 164 -8.61 2.39 1.45
CA PRO A 164 -9.44 3.58 1.63
C PRO A 164 -10.85 3.42 1.06
N PHE A 165 -11.06 2.53 0.08
CA PHE A 165 -12.34 2.21 -0.55
C PHE A 165 -12.65 0.73 -0.38
N VAL A 166 -13.93 0.35 -0.47
CA VAL A 166 -14.37 -1.06 -0.46
C VAL A 166 -14.07 -1.70 -1.81
N ALA A 167 -14.52 -1.08 -2.89
CA ALA A 167 -14.21 -1.56 -4.23
C ALA A 167 -12.73 -1.35 -4.57
N THR A 168 -12.07 -2.37 -5.11
CA THR A 168 -10.70 -2.26 -5.65
C THR A 168 -10.70 -1.33 -6.87
N PRO A 169 -9.62 -0.57 -7.13
CA PRO A 169 -9.50 0.19 -8.36
C PRO A 169 -9.43 -0.75 -9.58
N VAL A 170 -10.29 -0.56 -10.57
CA VAL A 170 -10.24 -1.35 -11.83
C VAL A 170 -8.88 -1.27 -12.52
N SER A 171 -8.13 -0.21 -12.29
CA SER A 171 -6.76 -0.04 -12.77
C SER A 171 -5.80 -1.11 -12.23
N ASN A 172 -5.92 -1.46 -10.94
CA ASN A 172 -5.04 -2.43 -10.30
C ASN A 172 -5.47 -3.86 -10.66
N GLU A 173 -6.75 -4.16 -10.64
CA GLU A 173 -7.29 -5.46 -11.06
C GLU A 173 -6.91 -5.78 -12.51
N MET A 174 -7.03 -4.81 -13.43
CA MET A 174 -6.70 -5.01 -14.84
C MET A 174 -5.22 -5.33 -15.05
N VAL A 175 -4.32 -4.66 -14.32
CA VAL A 175 -2.88 -4.74 -14.57
C VAL A 175 -2.21 -5.84 -13.75
N LEU A 176 -2.61 -6.01 -12.47
CA LEU A 176 -1.96 -6.92 -11.52
C LEU A 176 -2.76 -8.19 -11.22
N GLY A 177 -4.03 -8.27 -11.70
CA GLY A 177 -4.97 -9.32 -11.35
C GLY A 177 -5.80 -8.99 -10.11
N GLU A 178 -6.82 -9.80 -9.83
CA GLU A 178 -7.79 -9.62 -8.73
C GLU A 178 -7.09 -9.67 -7.37
N ASP A 179 -6.14 -10.61 -7.17
CA ASP A 179 -5.39 -10.80 -5.93
C ASP A 179 -4.19 -9.84 -5.79
N GLY A 180 -3.90 -9.03 -6.82
CA GLY A 180 -2.72 -8.22 -6.91
C GLY A 180 -1.43 -9.03 -7.05
N LEU A 181 -0.28 -8.36 -6.91
CA LEU A 181 1.03 -9.00 -7.03
C LEU A 181 1.56 -9.36 -5.65
N LYS A 182 1.42 -10.63 -5.28
CA LYS A 182 1.93 -11.26 -4.06
C LYS A 182 2.79 -12.45 -4.47
N GLU A 183 4.04 -12.50 -4.02
CA GLU A 183 5.02 -13.49 -4.47
C GLU A 183 5.92 -13.97 -3.33
N ILE A 184 6.38 -15.21 -3.43
CA ILE A 184 7.48 -15.71 -2.60
C ILE A 184 8.78 -15.17 -3.18
N GLY A 185 9.65 -14.64 -2.30
CA GLY A 185 10.89 -14.08 -2.80
C GLY A 185 11.84 -13.59 -1.72
N PHE A 186 12.89 -12.98 -2.20
CA PHE A 186 13.91 -12.31 -1.41
C PHE A 186 14.00 -10.85 -1.81
N GLY A 187 14.04 -9.95 -0.83
CA GLY A 187 14.13 -8.51 -1.03
C GLY A 187 15.29 -7.89 -0.27
N ALA A 188 15.86 -6.85 -0.85
CA ALA A 188 16.86 -6.00 -0.22
C ALA A 188 16.45 -4.53 -0.38
N SER A 189 16.39 -3.79 0.73
CA SER A 189 16.12 -2.36 0.74
C SER A 189 17.35 -1.60 1.24
N TYR A 190 17.74 -0.57 0.51
CA TYR A 190 18.86 0.28 0.86
C TYR A 190 18.44 1.75 0.94
N LEU A 191 18.65 2.35 2.11
CA LEU A 191 18.42 3.79 2.35
C LEU A 191 19.59 4.60 1.78
N LEU A 192 19.29 5.47 0.84
CA LEU A 192 20.25 6.36 0.22
C LEU A 192 20.62 7.53 1.15
N PRO A 193 21.88 7.99 1.15
CA PRO A 193 22.36 9.03 2.05
C PRO A 193 21.98 10.45 1.57
N PHE A 194 20.69 10.68 1.29
CA PHE A 194 20.18 11.99 0.93
C PHE A 194 19.66 12.74 2.16
N SER A 195 19.39 14.05 2.03
CA SER A 195 18.77 14.88 3.07
C SER A 195 17.27 14.62 3.26
N PHE A 196 16.64 13.88 2.35
CA PHE A 196 15.26 13.41 2.37
C PHE A 196 15.25 11.87 2.37
N PHE A 197 14.15 11.27 2.77
CA PHE A 197 14.00 9.81 2.71
C PHE A 197 14.02 9.34 1.26
N SER A 198 14.95 8.44 0.96
CA SER A 198 15.05 7.80 -0.35
C SER A 198 15.52 6.36 -0.17
N GLU A 199 14.78 5.41 -0.73
CA GLU A 199 15.04 3.98 -0.65
C GLU A 199 15.05 3.36 -2.04
N ILE A 200 16.00 2.46 -2.26
CA ILE A 200 15.96 1.52 -3.39
C ILE A 200 15.62 0.15 -2.83
N ASN A 201 14.59 -0.47 -3.38
CA ASN A 201 14.19 -1.84 -3.10
C ASN A 201 14.44 -2.71 -4.33
N LEU A 202 15.10 -3.85 -4.12
CA LEU A 202 15.37 -4.86 -5.14
C LEU A 202 14.77 -6.18 -4.66
N GLN A 203 14.05 -6.89 -5.54
CA GLN A 203 13.47 -8.20 -5.19
C GLN A 203 13.74 -9.21 -6.31
N ILE A 204 13.94 -10.45 -5.87
CA ILE A 204 13.95 -11.65 -6.71
C ILE A 204 12.76 -12.49 -6.24
N LEU A 205 11.84 -12.76 -7.13
CA LEU A 205 10.55 -13.36 -6.87
C LEU A 205 10.45 -14.70 -7.63
N GLU A 206 9.66 -15.63 -7.12
CA GLU A 206 9.48 -16.94 -7.74
C GLU A 206 8.84 -16.89 -9.13
N GLY A 207 8.00 -15.87 -9.39
CA GLY A 207 7.41 -15.62 -10.69
C GLY A 207 6.21 -16.53 -10.98
N GLU A 208 5.42 -16.86 -9.96
CA GLU A 208 4.26 -17.73 -10.04
C GLU A 208 2.92 -17.00 -10.15
N ASN A 209 2.91 -15.66 -10.16
CA ASN A 209 1.67 -14.90 -10.33
C ASN A 209 1.01 -15.22 -11.67
N GLU A 210 -0.22 -15.76 -11.64
CA GLU A 210 -0.92 -16.29 -12.80
C GLU A 210 -1.23 -15.22 -13.86
N ASP A 211 -1.48 -13.98 -13.45
CA ASP A 211 -1.81 -12.88 -14.34
C ASP A 211 -0.60 -12.29 -15.05
N LEU A 212 0.60 -12.38 -14.45
CA LEU A 212 1.79 -11.71 -14.94
C LEU A 212 2.90 -12.68 -15.37
N PHE A 213 3.38 -13.52 -14.45
CA PHE A 213 4.64 -14.25 -14.62
C PHE A 213 4.48 -15.76 -14.73
N ALA A 214 3.36 -16.35 -14.31
CA ALA A 214 3.21 -17.79 -14.19
C ALA A 214 3.76 -18.55 -15.41
N SER A 215 4.93 -19.12 -15.23
CA SER A 215 5.64 -19.84 -16.28
C SER A 215 5.71 -21.33 -15.96
N THR A 216 4.77 -22.09 -16.47
CA THR A 216 4.83 -23.56 -16.42
C THR A 216 5.85 -24.15 -17.41
N VAL A 217 6.37 -23.34 -18.33
CA VAL A 217 7.25 -23.76 -19.43
C VAL A 217 8.69 -23.24 -19.24
N ASN A 218 8.82 -22.11 -18.60
CA ASN A 218 10.09 -21.43 -18.42
C ASN A 218 10.28 -21.20 -16.92
N ASP A 219 10.98 -22.07 -16.23
CA ASP A 219 11.34 -21.89 -14.81
C ASP A 219 12.21 -20.63 -14.67
N GLY A 220 11.57 -19.47 -14.57
CA GLY A 220 12.23 -18.16 -14.49
C GLY A 220 11.79 -17.39 -13.28
N PHE A 221 12.73 -16.68 -12.64
CA PHE A 221 12.41 -15.72 -11.61
C PHE A 221 11.83 -14.45 -12.19
N ALA A 222 11.00 -13.76 -11.40
CA ALA A 222 10.67 -12.37 -11.65
C ALA A 222 11.57 -11.45 -10.80
N TYR A 223 11.84 -10.27 -11.32
CA TYR A 223 12.73 -9.29 -10.70
C TYR A 223 11.99 -7.97 -10.55
N LEU A 224 12.17 -7.32 -9.41
CA LEU A 224 11.62 -6.00 -9.17
C LEU A 224 12.71 -5.03 -8.72
N THR A 225 12.63 -3.81 -9.21
CA THR A 225 13.34 -2.65 -8.67
C THR A 225 12.34 -1.54 -8.40
N ARG A 226 12.45 -0.89 -7.23
CA ARG A 226 11.63 0.25 -6.84
C ARG A 226 12.49 1.33 -6.22
N SER A 227 12.25 2.58 -6.61
CA SER A 227 12.74 3.77 -5.92
C SER A 227 11.56 4.44 -5.19
N GLY A 228 11.64 4.54 -3.88
CA GLY A 228 10.66 5.24 -3.05
C GLY A 228 11.27 6.47 -2.40
N ASN A 229 10.59 7.62 -2.50
CA ASN A 229 11.08 8.89 -1.98
C ASN A 229 9.99 9.58 -1.17
N SER A 230 10.37 10.26 -0.09
CA SER A 230 9.47 11.07 0.73
C SER A 230 10.10 12.42 1.02
N PHE A 231 9.32 13.47 0.81
CA PHE A 231 9.75 14.87 0.92
C PHE A 231 8.84 15.61 1.91
N ASP A 232 9.42 16.26 2.89
CA ASP A 232 8.73 17.21 3.74
C ASP A 232 8.65 18.56 3.01
N LEU A 233 7.50 18.85 2.38
CA LEU A 233 7.28 20.12 1.69
C LEU A 233 7.04 21.27 2.66
N SER A 234 6.49 20.96 3.84
CA SER A 234 6.34 21.86 4.97
C SER A 234 6.17 21.04 6.26
N ASP A 235 6.08 21.73 7.43
CA ASP A 235 5.80 21.08 8.71
C ASP A 235 4.44 20.34 8.75
N GLU A 236 3.55 20.63 7.80
CA GLU A 236 2.19 20.09 7.71
C GLU A 236 1.95 19.21 6.48
N THR A 237 2.89 19.22 5.51
CA THR A 237 2.67 18.57 4.21
C THR A 237 3.85 17.70 3.83
N THR A 238 3.58 16.42 3.56
CA THR A 238 4.54 15.47 3.00
C THR A 238 4.11 15.05 1.61
N MET A 239 5.09 14.75 0.76
CA MET A 239 4.90 14.18 -0.57
C MET A 239 5.71 12.89 -0.67
N ASP A 240 5.04 11.78 -0.95
CA ASP A 240 5.68 10.52 -1.33
C ASP A 240 5.61 10.34 -2.85
N ALA A 241 6.68 9.86 -3.46
CA ALA A 241 6.70 9.52 -4.88
C ALA A 241 7.53 8.25 -5.09
N SER A 242 7.04 7.33 -5.91
CA SER A 242 7.80 6.13 -6.24
C SER A 242 7.68 5.72 -7.71
N LEU A 243 8.71 5.00 -8.15
CA LEU A 243 8.79 4.34 -9.44
C LEU A 243 9.11 2.87 -9.18
N ALA A 244 8.40 1.98 -9.85
CA ALA A 244 8.64 0.55 -9.79
C ALA A 244 8.69 -0.06 -11.19
N TYR A 245 9.56 -1.04 -11.37
CA TYR A 245 9.67 -1.81 -12.58
C TYR A 245 9.90 -3.28 -12.21
N ALA A 246 9.09 -4.16 -12.77
CA ALA A 246 9.26 -5.59 -12.63
C ALA A 246 9.28 -6.26 -13.99
N PHE A 247 10.00 -7.36 -14.09
CA PHE A 247 10.02 -8.20 -15.28
C PHE A 247 10.27 -9.66 -14.91
N GLY A 248 9.75 -10.56 -15.71
CA GLY A 248 9.93 -12.00 -15.53
C GLY A 248 9.40 -12.80 -16.70
N ASP A 249 9.79 -14.07 -16.79
CA ASP A 249 9.29 -14.96 -17.81
C ASP A 249 7.81 -15.32 -17.53
N ASN A 250 7.07 -15.57 -18.60
CA ASN A 250 5.69 -16.04 -18.55
C ASN A 250 5.51 -17.33 -19.36
N SER A 251 4.30 -17.90 -19.40
CA SER A 251 4.00 -19.15 -20.10
C SER A 251 3.93 -19.02 -21.63
N LEU A 252 4.07 -17.82 -22.18
CA LEU A 252 4.01 -17.59 -23.62
C LEU A 252 5.34 -17.91 -24.29
N SER A 253 5.32 -18.12 -25.59
CA SER A 253 6.51 -18.43 -26.38
C SER A 253 6.86 -17.29 -27.33
N GLY A 254 8.10 -17.31 -27.82
CA GLY A 254 8.59 -16.32 -28.79
C GLY A 254 8.81 -14.93 -28.20
N PRO A 255 8.41 -13.86 -28.90
CA PRO A 255 8.66 -12.49 -28.46
C PRO A 255 7.87 -12.05 -27.23
N TYR A 256 6.83 -12.80 -26.84
CA TYR A 256 5.95 -12.50 -25.71
C TYR A 256 6.30 -13.29 -24.45
N ARG A 257 7.46 -13.95 -24.42
CA ARG A 257 7.90 -14.78 -23.30
C ARG A 257 8.09 -14.00 -21.99
N THR A 258 8.41 -12.72 -22.07
CA THR A 258 8.69 -11.88 -20.92
C THR A 258 7.54 -10.92 -20.68
N THR A 259 7.07 -10.84 -19.44
CA THR A 259 6.17 -9.81 -18.96
C THR A 259 6.98 -8.67 -18.34
N GLU A 260 6.64 -7.45 -18.67
CA GLU A 260 7.19 -6.24 -18.06
C GLU A 260 6.06 -5.48 -17.38
N VAL A 261 6.28 -5.00 -16.16
CA VAL A 261 5.33 -4.19 -15.42
C VAL A 261 6.01 -2.92 -14.95
N PHE A 262 5.38 -1.78 -15.20
CA PHE A 262 5.88 -0.48 -14.78
C PHE A 262 4.81 0.23 -13.94
N GLY A 263 5.23 0.86 -12.84
CA GLY A 263 4.36 1.59 -11.93
C GLY A 263 4.95 2.91 -11.48
N VAL A 264 4.08 3.90 -11.35
CA VAL A 264 4.40 5.23 -10.77
C VAL A 264 3.30 5.57 -9.79
N ASP A 265 3.67 5.99 -8.59
CA ASP A 265 2.70 6.52 -7.62
C ASP A 265 3.20 7.84 -7.01
N ILE A 266 2.24 8.70 -6.68
CA ILE A 266 2.47 9.94 -5.95
C ILE A 266 1.36 10.14 -4.92
N ARG A 267 1.74 10.56 -3.72
CA ARG A 267 0.83 10.84 -2.62
C ARG A 267 1.21 12.14 -1.94
N PHE A 268 0.24 13.02 -1.74
CA PHE A 268 0.36 14.19 -0.88
C PHE A 268 -0.50 13.98 0.37
N LYS A 269 0.08 14.22 1.52
CA LYS A 269 -0.62 14.21 2.79
C LYS A 269 -0.40 15.54 3.49
N HIS A 270 -1.49 16.27 3.69
CA HIS A 270 -1.53 17.50 4.46
C HIS A 270 -2.23 17.24 5.79
N LYS A 271 -1.54 17.48 6.89
CA LYS A 271 -2.05 17.33 8.26
C LYS A 271 -1.78 18.61 9.05
N PRO A 272 -2.80 19.48 9.23
CA PRO A 272 -2.66 20.72 9.97
C PRO A 272 -2.14 20.52 11.39
N LEU A 273 -1.31 21.41 11.86
CA LEU A 273 -0.80 21.43 13.24
C LEU A 273 -1.83 22.03 14.20
N GLY A 274 -1.70 21.69 15.48
CA GLY A 274 -2.49 22.27 16.54
C GLY A 274 -3.88 21.67 16.72
N ARG A 275 -4.89 22.51 17.01
CA ARG A 275 -6.26 22.04 17.33
C ARG A 275 -7.00 21.42 16.13
N GLU A 276 -6.60 21.75 14.94
CA GLU A 276 -7.20 21.24 13.69
C GLU A 276 -6.45 20.03 13.12
N GLY A 277 -5.54 19.42 13.88
CA GLY A 277 -4.76 18.26 13.45
C GLY A 277 -5.58 17.02 13.03
N TYR A 278 -6.91 17.07 13.20
CA TYR A 278 -7.82 16.07 12.67
C TYR A 278 -8.29 16.37 11.23
N ARG A 279 -8.00 17.55 10.65
CA ARG A 279 -8.41 17.91 9.29
C ARG A 279 -7.38 17.47 8.25
N THR A 280 -7.07 16.18 8.25
CA THR A 280 -6.11 15.61 7.32
C THR A 280 -6.71 15.54 5.90
N THR A 281 -5.91 15.92 4.91
CA THR A 281 -6.22 15.76 3.48
C THR A 281 -5.18 14.85 2.86
N ILE A 282 -5.62 13.86 2.08
CA ILE A 282 -4.75 12.94 1.35
C ILE A 282 -5.20 12.96 -0.11
N TRP A 283 -4.27 13.23 -1.01
CA TRP A 283 -4.42 12.99 -2.43
C TRP A 283 -3.41 11.96 -2.89
N GLN A 284 -3.84 10.96 -3.65
CA GLN A 284 -3.00 9.93 -4.20
C GLN A 284 -3.38 9.62 -5.63
N SER A 285 -2.38 9.39 -6.47
CA SER A 285 -2.55 8.90 -7.83
C SER A 285 -1.54 7.81 -8.11
N GLU A 286 -1.95 6.85 -8.93
CA GLU A 286 -1.12 5.72 -9.34
C GLU A 286 -1.39 5.40 -10.81
N PHE A 287 -0.35 5.11 -11.54
CA PHE A 287 -0.38 4.62 -12.91
C PHE A 287 0.39 3.31 -12.99
N LEU A 288 -0.22 2.31 -13.60
CA LEU A 288 0.35 0.99 -13.84
C LEU A 288 0.23 0.63 -15.32
N THR A 289 1.20 -0.10 -15.83
CA THR A 289 1.10 -0.73 -17.15
C THR A 289 1.83 -2.06 -17.14
N SER A 290 1.27 -3.05 -17.83
CA SER A 290 1.92 -4.34 -18.05
C SER A 290 1.90 -4.73 -19.52
N THR A 291 2.95 -5.46 -19.94
CA THR A 291 3.09 -6.00 -21.28
C THR A 291 3.34 -7.50 -21.14
N ARG A 292 2.32 -8.30 -21.40
CA ARG A 292 2.46 -9.76 -21.49
C ARG A 292 2.26 -10.17 -22.96
N GLU A 293 1.06 -10.55 -23.35
CA GLU A 293 0.65 -10.71 -24.74
C GLU A 293 0.11 -9.39 -25.31
N GLN A 294 -0.46 -8.59 -24.45
CA GLN A 294 -1.14 -7.35 -24.74
C GLN A 294 -0.71 -6.27 -23.75
N ILE A 295 -0.89 -5.03 -24.15
CA ILE A 295 -0.67 -3.91 -23.26
C ILE A 295 -1.94 -3.71 -22.43
N LYS A 296 -1.79 -3.76 -21.11
CA LYS A 296 -2.80 -3.35 -20.15
C LYS A 296 -2.30 -2.08 -19.45
N THR A 297 -3.17 -1.11 -19.27
CA THR A 297 -2.84 0.13 -18.54
C THR A 297 -3.93 0.44 -17.53
N GLY A 298 -3.54 1.03 -16.43
CA GLY A 298 -4.44 1.45 -15.38
C GLY A 298 -3.99 2.75 -14.71
N PHE A 299 -4.95 3.57 -14.35
CA PHE A 299 -4.72 4.80 -13.62
C PHE A 299 -5.83 4.99 -12.60
N TYR A 300 -5.46 5.39 -11.38
CA TYR A 300 -6.46 5.94 -10.46
C TYR A 300 -5.95 7.20 -9.77
N THR A 301 -6.90 7.99 -9.32
CA THR A 301 -6.67 9.11 -8.42
C THR A 301 -7.78 9.19 -7.38
N TYR A 302 -7.43 9.51 -6.15
CA TYR A 302 -8.41 9.76 -5.10
C TYR A 302 -8.04 10.94 -4.21
N LEU A 303 -9.07 11.51 -3.62
CA LEU A 303 -8.98 12.51 -2.56
C LEU A 303 -9.72 12.00 -1.33
N GLN A 304 -9.08 12.08 -0.17
CA GLN A 304 -9.67 11.84 1.14
C GLN A 304 -9.56 13.09 1.99
N GLN A 305 -10.65 13.49 2.62
CA GLN A 305 -10.71 14.65 3.49
C GLN A 305 -11.33 14.29 4.84
N GLN A 306 -10.58 14.44 5.90
CA GLN A 306 -11.13 14.42 7.25
C GLN A 306 -11.77 15.77 7.54
N PHE A 307 -13.08 15.84 7.57
CA PHE A 307 -13.82 17.10 7.77
C PHE A 307 -14.30 17.29 9.22
N ALA A 308 -14.31 16.20 10.00
CA ALA A 308 -14.58 16.22 11.43
C ALA A 308 -13.75 15.13 12.14
N LYS A 309 -13.67 15.18 13.47
CA LYS A 309 -12.80 14.30 14.28
C LYS A 309 -12.92 12.81 13.94
N HIS A 310 -14.13 12.37 13.62
CA HIS A 310 -14.46 10.96 13.36
C HIS A 310 -14.95 10.71 11.93
N TRP A 311 -14.98 11.73 11.07
CA TRP A 311 -15.62 11.63 9.76
C TRP A 311 -14.66 11.94 8.62
N TRP A 312 -14.69 11.07 7.61
CA TRP A 312 -13.96 11.24 6.37
C TRP A 312 -14.89 11.17 5.17
N ALA A 313 -14.71 12.07 4.22
CA ALA A 313 -15.30 11.99 2.90
C ALA A 313 -14.21 11.64 1.88
N GLN A 314 -14.54 10.81 0.91
CA GLN A 314 -13.56 10.25 -0.04
C GLN A 314 -14.19 10.19 -1.43
N GLY A 315 -13.38 10.46 -2.46
CA GLY A 315 -13.78 10.31 -3.84
C GLY A 315 -12.64 9.75 -4.67
N ARG A 316 -12.93 8.76 -5.53
CA ARG A 316 -11.96 8.11 -6.42
C ARG A 316 -12.50 8.06 -7.84
N TYR A 317 -11.59 8.30 -8.78
CA TYR A 317 -11.73 7.92 -10.19
C TYR A 317 -10.66 6.89 -10.52
N SER A 318 -11.05 5.83 -11.23
CA SER A 318 -10.14 4.82 -11.75
C SER A 318 -10.50 4.52 -13.20
N HIS A 319 -9.48 4.29 -14.01
CA HIS A 319 -9.61 3.96 -15.42
C HIS A 319 -8.66 2.80 -15.76
N SER A 320 -9.14 1.85 -16.56
CA SER A 320 -8.32 0.77 -17.11
C SER A 320 -8.58 0.59 -18.60
N TYR A 321 -7.55 0.13 -19.29
CA TYR A 321 -7.58 -0.15 -20.73
C TYR A 321 -6.79 -1.41 -21.05
N GLN A 322 -7.37 -2.24 -21.92
CA GLN A 322 -6.72 -3.42 -22.49
C GLN A 322 -6.75 -3.36 -24.02
N GLN A 323 -5.58 -3.52 -24.64
CA GLN A 323 -5.39 -3.27 -26.07
C GLN A 323 -6.18 -4.23 -26.98
N SER A 324 -6.35 -5.53 -26.61
CA SER A 324 -6.98 -6.53 -27.48
C SER A 324 -8.48 -6.29 -27.70
N ASP A 325 -9.17 -5.98 -26.61
CA ASP A 325 -10.62 -5.93 -26.60
C ASP A 325 -11.11 -4.49 -26.76
N ARG A 326 -10.19 -3.53 -26.79
CA ARG A 326 -10.48 -2.09 -26.70
C ARG A 326 -11.46 -1.82 -25.56
N SER A 327 -11.35 -2.60 -24.47
CA SER A 327 -12.24 -2.49 -23.34
C SER A 327 -11.71 -1.40 -22.40
N ASP A 328 -12.39 -0.27 -22.43
CA ASP A 328 -12.20 0.79 -21.46
C ASP A 328 -13.15 0.57 -20.30
N GLN A 329 -12.63 0.65 -19.08
CA GLN A 329 -13.46 0.67 -17.88
C GLN A 329 -13.21 1.97 -17.11
N ASN A 330 -14.28 2.58 -16.67
CA ASN A 330 -14.22 3.77 -15.83
C ASN A 330 -15.01 3.52 -14.55
N GLN A 331 -14.37 3.76 -13.42
CA GLN A 331 -14.96 3.56 -12.10
C GLN A 331 -14.93 4.86 -11.31
N TYR A 332 -16.07 5.22 -10.75
CA TYR A 332 -16.25 6.39 -9.89
C TYR A 332 -16.75 5.91 -8.53
N SER A 333 -16.01 6.20 -7.47
CA SER A 333 -16.40 5.82 -6.11
C SER A 333 -16.49 7.05 -5.22
N LEU A 334 -17.53 7.10 -4.38
CA LEU A 334 -17.71 8.08 -3.32
C LEU A 334 -17.92 7.34 -2.02
N ALA A 335 -17.18 7.69 -0.98
CA ALA A 335 -17.30 7.02 0.31
C ALA A 335 -17.35 8.02 1.47
N LEU A 336 -18.07 7.61 2.52
CA LEU A 336 -18.17 8.28 3.80
C LEU A 336 -17.78 7.29 4.88
N SER A 337 -16.71 7.59 5.63
CA SER A 337 -16.25 6.75 6.74
C SER A 337 -16.46 7.43 8.08
N TYR A 338 -16.91 6.65 9.06
CA TYR A 338 -17.05 7.05 10.45
C TYR A 338 -16.18 6.17 11.35
N PHE A 339 -15.30 6.80 12.12
CA PHE A 339 -14.38 6.16 13.07
C PHE A 339 -14.77 6.53 14.49
N PRO A 340 -15.60 5.75 15.19
CA PRO A 340 -15.85 5.98 16.63
C PRO A 340 -14.57 5.84 17.46
N SER A 341 -13.67 4.95 17.05
CA SER A 341 -12.35 4.73 17.63
C SER A 341 -11.35 4.31 16.55
N GLU A 342 -10.07 4.15 16.91
CA GLU A 342 -9.04 3.59 16.03
C GLU A 342 -9.24 2.10 15.70
N PHE A 343 -10.14 1.42 16.41
CA PHE A 343 -10.42 -0.02 16.26
C PHE A 343 -11.71 -0.33 15.52
N LEU A 344 -12.48 0.70 15.14
CA LEU A 344 -13.78 0.50 14.50
C LEU A 344 -14.00 1.55 13.42
N GLU A 345 -14.29 1.10 12.21
CA GLU A 345 -14.73 1.91 11.08
C GLU A 345 -16.07 1.41 10.55
N THR A 346 -16.97 2.33 10.25
CA THR A 346 -18.15 2.07 9.41
C THR A 346 -18.00 2.90 8.14
N LYS A 347 -18.08 2.26 6.98
CA LYS A 347 -17.92 2.91 5.68
C LYS A 347 -19.14 2.65 4.80
N LEU A 348 -19.72 3.72 4.27
CA LEU A 348 -20.72 3.69 3.21
C LEU A 348 -20.05 4.12 1.93
N GLU A 349 -20.11 3.31 0.88
CA GLU A 349 -19.51 3.59 -0.43
C GLU A 349 -20.52 3.35 -1.54
N TYR A 350 -20.60 4.28 -2.49
CA TYR A 350 -21.27 4.12 -3.76
C TYR A 350 -20.23 4.07 -4.87
N THR A 351 -20.31 3.06 -5.72
CA THR A 351 -19.44 2.89 -6.88
C THR A 351 -20.27 2.73 -8.15
N HIS A 352 -19.93 3.51 -9.16
CA HIS A 352 -20.45 3.41 -10.51
C HIS A 352 -19.32 2.90 -11.42
N LEU A 353 -19.53 1.77 -12.06
CA LEU A 353 -18.63 1.15 -13.00
C LEU A 353 -19.25 1.23 -14.41
N ASN A 354 -18.58 1.96 -15.29
CA ASN A 354 -18.91 2.02 -16.70
C ASN A 354 -17.99 1.11 -17.48
N GLN A 355 -18.53 0.08 -18.10
CA GLN A 355 -17.80 -0.89 -18.90
C GLN A 355 -18.54 -1.16 -20.21
N TYR A 356 -17.84 -1.77 -21.18
CA TYR A 356 -18.36 -1.93 -22.55
C TYR A 356 -19.70 -2.70 -22.61
N ALA A 357 -19.94 -3.66 -21.72
CA ALA A 357 -21.11 -4.50 -21.73
C ALA A 357 -22.35 -3.86 -21.09
N ALA A 358 -22.19 -3.23 -19.92
CA ALA A 358 -23.24 -2.57 -19.15
C ALA A 358 -22.64 -1.69 -18.06
N ASP A 359 -23.43 -0.70 -17.63
CA ASP A 359 -23.10 0.12 -16.46
C ASP A 359 -23.56 -0.57 -15.19
N GLU A 360 -22.70 -0.64 -14.20
CA GLU A 360 -22.99 -1.27 -12.91
C GLU A 360 -22.96 -0.23 -11.79
N ASN A 361 -23.97 -0.30 -10.90
CA ASN A 361 -24.01 0.53 -9.70
C ASN A 361 -23.99 -0.34 -8.48
N GLN A 362 -23.07 -0.06 -7.58
CA GLN A 362 -22.86 -0.81 -6.35
C GLN A 362 -22.99 0.13 -5.14
N LEU A 363 -23.62 -0.35 -4.08
CA LEU A 363 -23.66 0.31 -2.79
C LEU A 363 -23.13 -0.65 -1.73
N PHE A 364 -22.13 -0.21 -0.99
CA PHE A 364 -21.48 -0.99 0.06
C PHE A 364 -21.68 -0.35 1.42
N LEU A 365 -21.97 -1.18 2.42
CA LEU A 365 -21.87 -0.83 3.84
C LEU A 365 -20.89 -1.77 4.49
N ARG A 366 -19.69 -1.29 4.80
CA ARG A 366 -18.62 -2.09 5.44
C ARG A 366 -18.49 -1.73 6.91
N LEU A 367 -18.43 -2.74 7.78
CA LEU A 367 -18.00 -2.63 9.17
C LEU A 367 -16.63 -3.29 9.28
N ASN A 368 -15.63 -2.51 9.66
CA ASN A 368 -14.25 -2.96 9.89
C ASN A 368 -13.94 -2.80 11.38
N PHE A 369 -13.54 -3.89 12.02
CA PHE A 369 -13.13 -3.88 13.42
C PHE A 369 -11.82 -4.61 13.65
N THR A 370 -11.07 -4.14 14.63
CA THR A 370 -9.76 -4.68 15.00
C THR A 370 -9.73 -5.06 16.46
N LEU A 371 -9.25 -6.26 16.76
CA LEU A 371 -8.99 -6.75 18.11
C LEU A 371 -7.48 -7.00 18.28
N GLY A 372 -6.90 -6.58 19.39
CA GLY A 372 -5.49 -6.83 19.74
C GLY A 372 -4.53 -5.70 19.40
N ALA A 373 -3.25 -6.04 19.29
CA ALA A 373 -2.19 -5.07 19.07
C ALA A 373 -2.08 -4.73 17.58
N HIS A 374 -2.62 -3.60 17.18
CA HIS A 374 -2.56 -3.10 15.83
C HIS A 374 -1.65 -1.86 15.73
N LYS A 375 -0.86 -1.75 14.64
CA LYS A 375 -0.29 -0.46 14.25
C LYS A 375 -1.45 0.45 13.88
N GLY A 376 -1.60 1.60 14.54
CA GLY A 376 -2.61 2.57 14.14
C GLY A 376 -2.49 2.86 12.64
N HIS A 377 -3.63 2.87 11.95
CA HIS A 377 -3.65 3.21 10.53
C HIS A 377 -2.99 4.57 10.33
N SER A 378 -1.99 4.64 9.48
CA SER A 378 -1.31 5.89 9.10
C SER A 378 -2.15 6.61 8.03
N TYR A 379 -3.31 7.13 8.46
CA TYR A 379 -4.08 8.03 7.62
C TYR A 379 -3.39 9.38 7.45
#